data_676a7cc7b9acf92a27772efe73df0b97
#
_entry.id   676a7cc7b9acf92a27772efe73df0b97
#
_cell.length_a   1.000
_cell.length_b   1.000
_cell.length_c   1.000
_cell.angle_alpha   90.00
_cell.angle_beta   90.00
_cell.angle_gamma   90.00
#
_symmetry.space_group_name_H-M   'P 1'
#
loop_
_entity.id
_entity.type
_entity.pdbx_description
1 polymer ?
#
loop_
_entity_poly.entity_id
_entity_poly.type
_entity_poly.pdbx_seq_one_letter_code
_entity_poly.pdbx_strand_id
1 'polypeptide(L)'
;MKNTITISVQDDFWENRAHGDTTFPCAAYYTDANTHDIRWHWHEEYELSIVRSGSCPLSVGTDHLTLHAGDAIFINTGTLHSQETTKATKDFYKEDLVFHGRLIYSSKHTVFWQKYMAPI
;
A
#
# COMPACT_ATOMS: atom_id res chain seq x y z
N MET A 1 13.66 -1.78 -7.36
CA MET A 1 14.41 -1.51 -6.12
C MET A 1 13.44 -1.46 -4.95
N LYS A 2 13.76 -2.18 -3.89
CA LYS A 2 12.93 -2.19 -2.68
C LYS A 2 13.48 -1.22 -1.66
N ASN A 3 12.59 -0.49 -1.01
CA ASN A 3 12.93 0.42 0.09
C ASN A 3 12.13 0.01 1.32
N THR A 4 12.71 0.20 2.49
CA THR A 4 11.97 0.09 3.74
C THR A 4 10.96 1.23 3.79
N ILE A 5 9.71 0.92 4.11
CA ILE A 5 8.68 1.95 4.15
C ILE A 5 8.81 2.79 5.42
N THR A 6 8.82 4.10 5.26
CA THR A 6 8.73 5.08 6.34
C THR A 6 7.68 6.10 5.94
N ILE A 7 6.67 6.29 6.76
CA ILE A 7 5.51 7.12 6.43
C ILE A 7 5.53 8.40 7.25
N SER A 8 5.43 9.52 6.56
CA SER A 8 5.14 10.83 7.13
C SER A 8 3.68 11.16 6.86
N VAL A 9 2.89 11.35 7.93
CA VAL A 9 1.45 11.50 7.85
C VAL A 9 1.05 12.86 8.37
N GLN A 10 0.21 13.57 7.61
CA GLN A 10 -0.37 14.85 8.02
C GLN A 10 -1.60 14.66 8.91
N ASP A 11 -2.14 15.77 9.47
CA ASP A 11 -3.28 15.73 10.40
C ASP A 11 -4.54 15.12 9.80
N ASP A 12 -4.73 15.21 8.47
CA ASP A 12 -5.84 14.60 7.76
C ASP A 12 -5.54 13.15 7.33
N PHE A 13 -4.45 12.56 7.83
CA PHE A 13 -3.96 11.23 7.51
C PHE A 13 -3.46 11.07 6.08
N TRP A 14 -3.31 12.15 5.33
CA TRP A 14 -2.69 12.07 4.01
C TRP A 14 -1.19 11.79 4.14
N GLU A 15 -0.73 10.78 3.42
CA GLU A 15 0.68 10.44 3.39
C GLU A 15 1.46 11.48 2.57
N ASN A 16 2.36 12.19 3.23
CA ASN A 16 3.18 13.22 2.59
C ASN A 16 4.46 12.60 2.02
N ARG A 17 4.31 11.74 1.02
CA ARG A 17 5.42 11.04 0.38
C ARG A 17 5.12 10.77 -1.09
N ALA A 18 6.09 11.04 -1.96
CA ALA A 18 6.01 10.65 -3.36
C ALA A 18 6.43 9.19 -3.52
N HIS A 19 5.69 8.44 -4.33
CA HIS A 19 5.99 7.06 -4.68
C HIS A 19 6.36 6.98 -6.17
N GLY A 20 7.65 6.83 -6.44
CA GLY A 20 8.17 6.92 -7.79
C GLY A 20 8.32 8.38 -8.24
N ASP A 21 8.35 8.59 -9.54
CA ASP A 21 8.49 9.91 -10.15
C ASP A 21 7.51 10.10 -11.30
N THR A 22 7.57 11.24 -11.98
CA THR A 22 6.65 11.56 -13.09
C THR A 22 6.86 10.66 -14.30
N THR A 23 8.07 10.12 -14.48
CA THR A 23 8.38 9.22 -15.59
C THR A 23 7.94 7.79 -15.27
N PHE A 24 8.11 7.38 -14.01
CA PHE A 24 7.74 6.04 -13.55
C PHE A 24 7.06 6.14 -12.18
N PRO A 25 5.74 6.32 -12.16
CA PRO A 25 5.00 6.57 -10.92
C PRO A 25 4.71 5.26 -10.15
N CYS A 26 5.77 4.55 -9.80
CA CYS A 26 5.70 3.27 -9.10
C CYS A 26 6.91 3.13 -8.19
N ALA A 27 6.70 2.57 -7.00
CA ALA A 27 7.77 2.26 -6.06
C ALA A 27 7.49 0.93 -5.37
N ALA A 28 8.55 0.17 -5.12
CA ALA A 28 8.48 -1.08 -4.39
C ALA A 28 9.12 -0.91 -3.01
N TYR A 29 8.45 -1.45 -2.00
CA TYR A 29 8.89 -1.38 -0.62
C TYR A 29 8.85 -2.77 0.02
N TYR A 30 9.46 -2.89 1.19
CA TYR A 30 9.24 -4.05 2.04
C TYR A 30 9.09 -3.61 3.49
N THR A 31 8.38 -4.43 4.26
CA THR A 31 8.30 -4.31 5.71
C THR A 31 8.58 -5.67 6.34
N ASP A 32 9.20 -5.67 7.50
CA ASP A 32 9.47 -6.86 8.28
C ASP A 32 9.13 -6.60 9.75
N ALA A 33 9.43 -7.57 10.62
CA ALA A 33 9.09 -7.47 12.04
C ALA A 33 9.84 -6.32 12.76
N ASN A 34 10.88 -5.76 12.16
CA ASN A 34 11.62 -4.64 12.71
C ASN A 34 11.11 -3.28 12.24
N THR A 35 10.18 -3.26 11.31
CA THR A 35 9.55 -2.03 10.84
C THR A 35 8.64 -1.48 11.93
N HIS A 36 8.66 -0.16 12.15
CA HIS A 36 7.71 0.47 13.06
C HIS A 36 6.27 0.30 12.59
N ASP A 37 5.32 0.42 13.51
CA ASP A 37 3.91 0.47 13.14
C ASP A 37 3.68 1.55 12.08
N ILE A 38 2.84 1.23 11.10
CA ILE A 38 2.45 2.17 10.07
C ILE A 38 1.10 2.74 10.46
N ARG A 39 1.08 4.03 10.80
CA ARG A 39 -0.12 4.73 11.27
C ARG A 39 -1.18 4.82 10.17
N TRP A 40 -2.41 5.08 10.57
CA TRP A 40 -3.49 5.37 9.64
C TRP A 40 -3.07 6.45 8.66
N HIS A 41 -3.22 6.16 7.36
CA HIS A 41 -2.87 7.09 6.28
C HIS A 41 -3.64 6.73 5.02
N TRP A 42 -3.65 7.65 4.08
CA TRP A 42 -4.15 7.40 2.73
C TRP A 42 -3.26 8.11 1.71
N HIS A 43 -3.30 7.64 0.49
CA HIS A 43 -2.59 8.22 -0.64
C HIS A 43 -3.38 8.01 -1.93
N GLU A 44 -3.06 8.77 -2.96
CA GLU A 44 -3.74 8.70 -4.25
C GLU A 44 -3.34 7.44 -5.04
N GLU A 45 -2.22 6.86 -4.72
CA GLU A 45 -1.74 5.66 -5.37
C GLU A 45 -2.56 4.44 -4.95
N TYR A 46 -2.55 3.43 -5.82
CA TYR A 46 -2.98 2.07 -5.48
C TYR A 46 -1.83 1.35 -4.79
N GLU A 47 -2.16 0.36 -3.99
CA GLU A 47 -1.16 -0.47 -3.34
C GLU A 47 -1.50 -1.95 -3.49
N LEU A 48 -0.50 -2.74 -3.85
CA LEU A 48 -0.60 -4.19 -3.86
C LEU A 48 0.43 -4.74 -2.90
N SER A 49 -0.02 -5.49 -1.90
CA SER A 49 0.84 -6.05 -0.86
C SER A 49 0.79 -7.57 -0.90
N ILE A 50 1.93 -8.21 -0.74
CA ILE A 50 2.03 -9.67 -0.67
C ILE A 50 2.87 -10.04 0.55
N VAL A 51 2.30 -10.88 1.43
CA VAL A 51 3.03 -11.44 2.56
C VAL A 51 3.82 -12.66 2.09
N ARG A 52 5.12 -12.64 2.29
CA ARG A 52 6.01 -13.73 1.88
C ARG A 52 6.26 -14.73 3.01
N SER A 53 6.30 -14.23 4.26
CA SER A 53 6.49 -15.06 5.43
C SER A 53 5.83 -14.42 6.64
N GLY A 54 5.49 -15.26 7.63
CA GLY A 54 4.88 -14.82 8.88
C GLY A 54 3.49 -14.24 8.71
N SER A 55 3.09 -13.40 9.67
CA SER A 55 1.79 -12.75 9.66
C SER A 55 1.85 -11.39 10.34
N CYS A 56 0.89 -10.54 9.99
CA CYS A 56 0.79 -9.19 10.55
C CYS A 56 -0.65 -8.68 10.51
N PRO A 57 -1.15 -8.05 11.59
CA PRO A 57 -2.43 -7.38 11.56
C PRO A 57 -2.39 -6.12 10.69
N LEU A 58 -3.42 -5.96 9.89
CA LEU A 58 -3.63 -4.80 9.02
C LEU A 58 -5.06 -4.30 9.20
N SER A 59 -5.26 -3.00 9.02
CA SER A 59 -6.59 -2.41 8.94
C SER A 59 -6.72 -1.64 7.63
N VAL A 60 -7.80 -1.88 6.91
CA VAL A 60 -8.10 -1.22 5.63
C VAL A 60 -9.54 -0.74 5.69
N GLY A 61 -9.75 0.59 5.69
CA GLY A 61 -11.06 1.15 5.94
C GLY A 61 -11.57 0.71 7.30
N THR A 62 -12.72 0.05 7.33
CA THR A 62 -13.32 -0.49 8.55
C THR A 62 -12.98 -1.96 8.80
N ASP A 63 -12.24 -2.59 7.89
CA ASP A 63 -11.88 -3.99 7.99
C ASP A 63 -10.58 -4.19 8.76
N HIS A 64 -10.59 -5.11 9.72
CA HIS A 64 -9.41 -5.51 10.48
C HIS A 64 -9.03 -6.92 10.07
N LEU A 65 -7.84 -7.06 9.49
CA LEU A 65 -7.38 -8.29 8.88
C LEU A 65 -6.07 -8.75 9.52
N THR A 66 -5.81 -10.06 9.46
CA THR A 66 -4.47 -10.58 9.69
C THR A 66 -4.02 -11.25 8.39
N LEU A 67 -2.98 -10.71 7.78
CA LEU A 67 -2.40 -11.29 6.58
C LEU A 67 -1.35 -12.32 6.96
N HIS A 68 -1.40 -13.47 6.28
CA HIS A 68 -0.48 -14.59 6.47
C HIS A 68 0.34 -14.82 5.20
N ALA A 69 1.40 -15.59 5.32
CA ALA A 69 2.23 -15.97 4.17
C ALA A 69 1.36 -16.50 3.03
N GLY A 70 1.56 -15.96 1.84
CA GLY A 70 0.79 -16.27 0.65
C GLY A 70 -0.41 -15.37 0.41
N ASP A 71 -0.84 -14.59 1.40
CA ASP A 71 -1.93 -13.62 1.23
C ASP A 71 -1.46 -12.40 0.46
N ALA A 72 -2.36 -11.86 -0.35
CA ALA A 72 -2.17 -10.59 -1.04
C ALA A 72 -3.38 -9.70 -0.79
N ILE A 73 -3.14 -8.39 -0.74
CA ILE A 73 -4.20 -7.40 -0.60
C ILE A 73 -4.00 -6.27 -1.61
N PHE A 74 -5.09 -5.83 -2.20
CA PHE A 74 -5.12 -4.64 -3.05
C PHE A 74 -5.82 -3.51 -2.30
N ILE A 75 -5.13 -2.39 -2.14
CA ILE A 75 -5.68 -1.21 -1.45
C ILE A 75 -5.97 -0.15 -2.50
N ASN A 76 -7.24 0.23 -2.58
CA ASN A 76 -7.70 1.22 -3.54
C ASN A 76 -7.19 2.63 -3.20
N THR A 77 -7.16 3.49 -4.21
CA THR A 77 -6.81 4.90 -4.05
C THR A 77 -7.67 5.56 -2.97
N GLY A 78 -7.05 6.40 -2.14
CA GLY A 78 -7.75 7.16 -1.12
C GLY A 78 -8.24 6.38 0.09
N THR A 79 -7.98 5.08 0.17
CA THR A 79 -8.47 4.25 1.29
C THR A 79 -7.55 4.37 2.50
N LEU A 80 -8.12 4.71 3.65
CA LEU A 80 -7.39 4.72 4.93
C LEU A 80 -6.94 3.31 5.29
N HIS A 81 -5.68 3.17 5.66
CA HIS A 81 -5.13 1.90 6.08
C HIS A 81 -3.99 2.08 7.07
N SER A 82 -3.71 1.03 7.83
CA SER A 82 -2.66 1.00 8.84
C SER A 82 -2.12 -0.42 9.01
N GLN A 83 -0.95 -0.53 9.66
CA GLN A 83 -0.30 -1.80 9.91
C GLN A 83 0.24 -1.84 11.34
N GLU A 84 -0.15 -2.87 12.09
CA GLU A 84 0.33 -3.07 13.45
C GLU A 84 1.54 -4.02 13.44
N THR A 85 2.66 -3.54 12.95
CA THR A 85 3.88 -4.34 12.76
C THR A 85 4.45 -4.85 14.08
N THR A 86 4.24 -4.14 15.18
CA THR A 86 4.67 -4.59 16.51
C THR A 86 3.97 -5.89 16.94
N LYS A 87 2.82 -6.20 16.33
CA LYS A 87 2.07 -7.45 16.56
C LYS A 87 2.35 -8.52 15.51
N ALA A 88 3.27 -8.27 14.59
CA ALA A 88 3.66 -9.24 13.58
C ALA A 88 4.47 -10.38 14.21
N THR A 89 4.48 -11.53 13.52
CA THR A 89 5.39 -12.62 13.89
C THR A 89 6.83 -12.23 13.58
N LYS A 90 7.80 -12.88 14.23
CA LYS A 90 9.22 -12.52 14.10
C LYS A 90 9.76 -12.73 12.69
N ASP A 91 9.18 -13.66 11.95
CA ASP A 91 9.55 -13.99 10.57
C ASP A 91 8.76 -13.21 9.53
N PHE A 92 7.97 -12.21 9.96
CA PHE A 92 7.14 -11.43 9.05
C PHE A 92 7.98 -10.72 7.99
N TYR A 93 7.56 -10.88 6.73
CA TYR A 93 8.11 -10.16 5.59
C TYR A 93 7.02 -9.94 4.56
N LYS A 94 6.84 -8.67 4.18
CA LYS A 94 5.82 -8.24 3.22
C LYS A 94 6.46 -7.35 2.17
N GLU A 95 6.07 -7.54 0.93
CA GLU A 95 6.45 -6.69 -0.19
C GLU A 95 5.26 -5.88 -0.66
N ASP A 96 5.50 -4.60 -0.93
CA ASP A 96 4.47 -3.65 -1.37
C ASP A 96 4.86 -3.04 -2.70
N LEU A 97 3.89 -2.90 -3.58
CA LEU A 97 4.00 -2.13 -4.80
C LEU A 97 2.99 -0.98 -4.71
N VAL A 98 3.49 0.24 -4.75
CA VAL A 98 2.67 1.46 -4.68
C VAL A 98 2.80 2.18 -6.01
N PHE A 99 1.69 2.40 -6.71
CA PHE A 99 1.71 2.97 -8.03
C PHE A 99 0.53 3.91 -8.28
N HIS A 100 0.79 4.99 -9.02
CA HIS A 100 -0.27 5.87 -9.49
C HIS A 100 -0.99 5.22 -10.66
N GLY A 101 -2.30 5.44 -10.75
CA GLY A 101 -3.12 4.86 -11.82
C GLY A 101 -2.65 5.23 -13.22
N ARG A 102 -1.98 6.38 -13.39
CA ARG A 102 -1.43 6.78 -14.71
C ARG A 102 -0.35 5.83 -15.24
N LEU A 103 0.15 4.91 -14.41
CA LEU A 103 1.01 3.82 -14.89
C LEU A 103 0.26 2.92 -15.87
N ILE A 104 -1.05 2.81 -15.69
CA ILE A 104 -1.92 1.90 -16.44
C ILE A 104 -2.78 2.66 -17.44
N TYR A 105 -3.24 3.87 -17.09
CA TYR A 105 -4.09 4.68 -17.95
C TYR A 105 -3.49 6.08 -18.11
N SER A 106 -3.66 6.66 -19.30
CA SER A 106 -3.13 8.00 -19.58
C SER A 106 -4.02 9.11 -19.01
N SER A 107 -5.32 8.88 -18.89
CA SER A 107 -6.28 9.85 -18.39
C SER A 107 -7.55 9.14 -17.92
N LYS A 108 -8.30 9.76 -17.01
CA LYS A 108 -9.60 9.26 -16.56
C LYS A 108 -10.69 9.30 -17.64
N HIS A 109 -10.41 9.96 -18.74
CA HIS A 109 -11.34 10.00 -19.89
C HIS A 109 -11.13 8.84 -20.87
N THR A 110 -10.12 8.01 -20.65
CA THR A 110 -9.89 6.84 -21.51
C THR A 110 -10.90 5.75 -21.21
N VAL A 111 -11.16 4.91 -22.23
CA VAL A 111 -11.98 3.70 -22.06
C VAL A 111 -11.39 2.79 -20.99
N PHE A 112 -10.07 2.72 -20.93
CA PHE A 112 -9.39 1.88 -19.95
C PHE A 112 -9.74 2.29 -18.52
N TRP A 113 -9.69 3.60 -18.20
CA TRP A 113 -10.10 4.08 -16.90
C TRP A 113 -11.57 3.76 -16.61
N GLN A 114 -12.47 4.14 -17.54
CA GLN A 114 -13.91 4.03 -17.34
C GLN A 114 -14.36 2.59 -17.17
N LYS A 115 -13.78 1.68 -17.93
CA LYS A 115 -14.22 0.29 -17.98
C LYS A 115 -13.54 -0.59 -16.94
N TYR A 116 -12.26 -0.38 -16.67
CA TYR A 116 -11.45 -1.31 -15.87
C TYR A 116 -10.97 -0.74 -14.54
N MET A 117 -10.67 0.54 -14.48
CA MET A 117 -10.07 1.14 -13.26
C MET A 117 -11.09 1.82 -12.36
N ALA A 118 -12.01 2.60 -12.91
CA ALA A 118 -13.00 3.31 -12.12
C ALA A 118 -13.90 2.39 -11.27
N PRO A 119 -14.28 1.19 -11.72
CA PRO A 119 -15.11 0.27 -10.93
C PRO A 119 -14.41 -0.37 -9.74
N ILE A 120 -13.09 -0.31 -9.64
CA ILE A 120 -12.34 -0.93 -8.54
C ILE A 120 -12.63 -0.24 -7.21
#